data_037bf19357397d767ad21f3a1ce675c9
#
_entry.id   037bf19357397d767ad21f3a1ce675c9
#
_cell.length_a   1.000
_cell.length_b   1.000
_cell.length_c   1.000
_cell.angle_alpha   90.00
_cell.angle_beta   90.00
_cell.angle_gamma   90.00
#
_symmetry.space_group_name_H-M   'P 1'
#
loop_
_entity.id
_entity.type
_entity.pdbx_description
1 polymer ?
#
loop_
_entity_poly.entity_id
_entity_poly.type
_entity_poly.pdbx_seq_one_letter_code
_entity_poly.pdbx_strand_id
1 'polypeptide(L)'
;MSPETGAGAVVLRRASAADARAAAEVWLRSFAAALPTVVRPRTDAEVREFFRYVVVERHEAWVAEETGGAVAGVMVLEGDELSQLYLAPERRGRGLGDRFVALAKERGPAGLSLWTFQVNAPAHRFYERHGFTAVEWTDGARNEEREPDVRYVWRP
;
A
#
# COMPACT_ATOMS: atom_id res chain seq x y z
N MET A 1 -12.59 -10.89 -28.79
CA MET A 1 -12.82 -11.01 -27.33
C MET A 1 -11.61 -10.44 -26.60
N SER A 2 -11.87 -9.67 -25.59
CA SER A 2 -10.80 -9.05 -24.84
C SER A 2 -10.20 -10.03 -23.85
N PRO A 3 -8.89 -10.21 -23.81
CA PRO A 3 -8.23 -11.00 -22.78
C PRO A 3 -8.17 -10.28 -21.44
N GLU A 4 -8.64 -9.06 -21.38
CA GLU A 4 -8.54 -8.22 -20.17
C GLU A 4 -9.62 -8.52 -19.14
N THR A 5 -10.55 -9.42 -19.44
CA THR A 5 -11.49 -9.83 -18.41
C THR A 5 -10.73 -10.38 -17.21
N GLY A 6 -11.05 -9.94 -16.04
CA GLY A 6 -10.33 -10.25 -14.82
C GLY A 6 -9.22 -9.27 -14.55
N ALA A 7 -8.00 -9.77 -14.29
CA ALA A 7 -6.88 -8.92 -13.84
C ALA A 7 -6.52 -7.82 -14.82
N GLY A 8 -6.64 -8.06 -16.14
CA GLY A 8 -6.31 -7.07 -17.15
C GLY A 8 -7.26 -5.89 -17.19
N ALA A 9 -8.43 -6.02 -16.59
CA ALA A 9 -9.42 -4.94 -16.57
C ALA A 9 -9.20 -3.93 -15.45
N VAL A 10 -8.19 -4.12 -14.59
CA VAL A 10 -7.92 -3.22 -13.47
C VAL A 10 -7.07 -2.04 -13.94
N VAL A 11 -7.51 -0.83 -13.59
CA VAL A 11 -6.82 0.41 -13.96
C VAL A 11 -6.25 1.07 -12.71
N LEU A 12 -4.99 1.49 -12.78
CA LEU A 12 -4.37 2.30 -11.74
C LEU A 12 -4.59 3.77 -12.09
N ARG A 13 -5.18 4.53 -11.17
CA ARG A 13 -5.44 5.96 -11.39
C ARG A 13 -5.27 6.75 -10.09
N ARG A 14 -5.13 8.06 -10.22
CA ARG A 14 -5.08 8.92 -9.04
C ARG A 14 -6.39 8.84 -8.29
N ALA A 15 -6.28 8.77 -6.96
CA ALA A 15 -7.43 8.79 -6.08
C ALA A 15 -8.00 10.21 -6.01
N SER A 16 -9.33 10.29 -5.92
CA SER A 16 -10.03 11.54 -5.65
C SER A 16 -10.73 11.44 -4.30
N ALA A 17 -11.34 12.53 -3.85
CA ALA A 17 -12.07 12.55 -2.60
C ALA A 17 -13.16 11.47 -2.56
N ALA A 18 -13.77 11.16 -3.70
CA ALA A 18 -14.81 10.14 -3.80
C ALA A 18 -14.28 8.72 -3.51
N ASP A 19 -12.96 8.50 -3.61
CA ASP A 19 -12.35 7.19 -3.39
C ASP A 19 -11.93 6.97 -1.95
N ALA A 20 -11.92 8.00 -1.12
CA ALA A 20 -11.34 7.93 0.22
C ALA A 20 -11.93 6.80 1.07
N ARG A 21 -13.25 6.63 1.03
CA ARG A 21 -13.91 5.59 1.83
C ARG A 21 -13.53 4.18 1.35
N ALA A 22 -13.60 3.96 0.03
CA ALA A 22 -13.27 2.66 -0.53
C ALA A 22 -11.81 2.30 -0.28
N ALA A 23 -10.89 3.28 -0.41
CA ALA A 23 -9.49 3.08 -0.11
C ALA A 23 -9.26 2.73 1.35
N ALA A 24 -9.94 3.42 2.26
CA ALA A 24 -9.86 3.12 3.70
C ALA A 24 -10.36 1.71 4.01
N GLU A 25 -11.45 1.26 3.37
CA GLU A 25 -11.97 -0.08 3.58
C GLU A 25 -10.98 -1.15 3.10
N VAL A 26 -10.32 -0.93 1.95
CA VAL A 26 -9.27 -1.84 1.48
C VAL A 26 -8.13 -1.89 2.50
N TRP A 27 -7.70 -0.73 3.00
CA TRP A 27 -6.63 -0.67 4.00
C TRP A 27 -6.99 -1.47 5.26
N LEU A 28 -8.21 -1.25 5.79
CA LEU A 28 -8.67 -1.94 7.00
C LEU A 28 -8.73 -3.45 6.83
N ARG A 29 -9.30 -3.92 5.72
CA ARG A 29 -9.42 -5.36 5.43
C ARG A 29 -8.04 -5.99 5.20
N SER A 30 -7.18 -5.28 4.49
CA SER A 30 -5.83 -5.76 4.19
C SER A 30 -4.97 -5.84 5.44
N PHE A 31 -5.04 -4.82 6.29
CA PHE A 31 -4.31 -4.80 7.56
C PHE A 31 -4.73 -5.97 8.44
N ALA A 32 -6.04 -6.17 8.61
CA ALA A 32 -6.56 -7.26 9.45
C ALA A 32 -6.12 -8.63 8.94
N ALA A 33 -6.11 -8.82 7.61
CA ALA A 33 -5.74 -10.11 7.01
C ALA A 33 -4.23 -10.37 7.06
N ALA A 34 -3.41 -9.34 6.83
CA ALA A 34 -1.96 -9.50 6.75
C ALA A 34 -1.27 -9.44 8.11
N LEU A 35 -1.84 -8.71 9.04
CA LEU A 35 -1.19 -8.35 10.32
C LEU A 35 -2.11 -8.66 11.50
N PRO A 36 -2.58 -9.91 11.65
CA PRO A 36 -3.55 -10.24 12.70
C PRO A 36 -3.00 -10.11 14.12
N THR A 37 -1.66 -10.08 14.29
CA THR A 37 -1.03 -9.96 15.60
C THR A 37 -0.63 -8.53 15.94
N VAL A 38 -0.74 -7.61 14.99
CA VAL A 38 -0.37 -6.22 15.22
C VAL A 38 -1.57 -5.45 15.74
N VAL A 39 -1.39 -4.79 16.89
CA VAL A 39 -2.45 -3.98 17.50
C VAL A 39 -2.44 -2.60 16.86
N ARG A 40 -3.56 -2.26 16.24
CA ARG A 40 -3.73 -0.96 15.59
C ARG A 40 -4.31 0.03 16.63
N PRO A 41 -3.60 1.14 16.94
CA PRO A 41 -4.10 2.08 17.95
C PRO A 41 -5.26 2.94 17.47
N ARG A 42 -5.44 3.07 16.14
CA ARG A 42 -6.50 3.89 15.56
C ARG A 42 -7.76 3.07 15.33
N THR A 43 -8.92 3.66 15.60
CA THR A 43 -10.20 3.03 15.30
C THR A 43 -10.47 3.04 13.79
N ASP A 44 -11.42 2.24 13.35
CA ASP A 44 -11.86 2.23 11.96
C ASP A 44 -12.29 3.62 11.50
N ALA A 45 -13.05 4.33 12.35
CA ALA A 45 -13.49 5.69 12.03
C ALA A 45 -12.31 6.65 11.85
N GLU A 46 -11.30 6.54 12.71
CA GLU A 46 -10.10 7.37 12.60
C GLU A 46 -9.31 7.08 11.32
N VAL A 47 -9.25 5.81 10.91
CA VAL A 47 -8.61 5.43 9.65
C VAL A 47 -9.36 6.05 8.47
N ARG A 48 -10.70 5.98 8.48
CA ARG A 48 -11.52 6.57 7.42
C ARG A 48 -11.33 8.08 7.33
N GLU A 49 -11.24 8.77 8.47
CA GLU A 49 -10.96 10.20 8.51
C GLU A 49 -9.57 10.52 7.98
N PHE A 50 -8.58 9.71 8.32
CA PHE A 50 -7.22 9.89 7.84
C PHE A 50 -7.18 9.81 6.30
N PHE A 51 -7.84 8.83 5.71
CA PHE A 51 -7.89 8.74 4.24
C PHE A 51 -8.60 9.94 3.63
N ARG A 52 -9.70 10.38 4.23
CA ARG A 52 -10.48 11.49 3.69
C ARG A 52 -9.77 12.84 3.78
N TYR A 53 -9.17 13.15 4.92
CA TYR A 53 -8.65 14.48 5.20
C TYR A 53 -7.16 14.63 5.02
N VAL A 54 -6.42 13.54 5.00
CA VAL A 54 -4.96 13.58 4.90
C VAL A 54 -4.48 12.91 3.63
N VAL A 55 -4.80 11.63 3.44
CA VAL A 55 -4.23 10.85 2.34
C VAL A 55 -4.61 11.43 0.99
N VAL A 56 -5.90 11.57 0.74
CA VAL A 56 -6.40 12.02 -0.59
C VAL A 56 -6.08 13.49 -0.84
N GLU A 57 -6.15 14.32 0.18
CA GLU A 57 -5.95 15.76 0.02
C GLU A 57 -4.49 16.19 0.02
N ARG A 58 -3.62 15.50 0.77
CA ARG A 58 -2.26 15.96 1.03
C ARG A 58 -1.16 15.09 0.42
N HIS A 59 -1.47 13.86 0.06
CA HIS A 59 -0.48 12.93 -0.45
C HIS A 59 -0.82 12.50 -1.86
N GLU A 60 0.14 11.90 -2.52
CA GLU A 60 -0.08 11.33 -3.84
C GLU A 60 -0.66 9.93 -3.66
N ALA A 61 -1.99 9.80 -3.79
CA ALA A 61 -2.69 8.54 -3.60
C ALA A 61 -3.17 7.99 -4.95
N TRP A 62 -3.01 6.68 -5.11
CA TRP A 62 -3.42 5.93 -6.31
C TRP A 62 -4.31 4.78 -5.88
N VAL A 63 -5.33 4.51 -6.68
CA VAL A 63 -6.21 3.35 -6.47
C VAL A 63 -6.22 2.46 -7.69
N ALA A 64 -6.47 1.18 -7.45
CA ALA A 64 -6.70 0.21 -8.50
C ALA A 64 -8.20 0.03 -8.63
N GLU A 65 -8.75 0.43 -9.77
CA GLU A 65 -10.19 0.35 -10.02
C GLU A 65 -10.49 -0.80 -10.95
N GLU A 66 -11.40 -1.67 -10.52
CA GLU A 66 -11.88 -2.78 -11.33
C GLU A 66 -13.02 -2.33 -12.26
N THR A 67 -13.27 -3.09 -13.31
CA THR A 67 -14.46 -2.92 -14.13
C THR A 67 -15.68 -3.00 -13.20
N GLY A 68 -16.52 -1.98 -13.26
CA GLY A 68 -17.66 -1.87 -12.34
C GLY A 68 -17.41 -0.91 -11.19
N GLY A 69 -16.17 -0.43 -11.02
CA GLY A 69 -15.86 0.66 -10.09
C GLY A 69 -15.33 0.25 -8.73
N ALA A 70 -15.25 -1.05 -8.41
CA ALA A 70 -14.72 -1.49 -7.12
C ALA A 70 -13.24 -1.16 -7.01
N VAL A 71 -12.80 -0.75 -5.82
CA VAL A 71 -11.38 -0.48 -5.53
C VAL A 71 -10.72 -1.73 -5.00
N ALA A 72 -9.68 -2.18 -5.70
CA ALA A 72 -8.97 -3.42 -5.38
C ALA A 72 -7.66 -3.17 -4.62
N GLY A 73 -7.17 -1.94 -4.59
CA GLY A 73 -5.92 -1.61 -3.91
C GLY A 73 -5.71 -0.12 -3.80
N VAL A 74 -4.81 0.26 -2.90
CA VAL A 74 -4.44 1.65 -2.68
C VAL A 74 -2.95 1.76 -2.46
N MET A 75 -2.33 2.78 -3.05
CA MET A 75 -0.92 3.11 -2.85
C MET A 75 -0.81 4.59 -2.54
N VAL A 76 0.05 4.93 -1.58
CA VAL A 76 0.27 6.31 -1.19
C VAL A 76 1.76 6.61 -1.23
N LEU A 77 2.11 7.69 -1.93
CA LEU A 77 3.47 8.19 -2.02
C LEU A 77 3.55 9.53 -1.30
N GLU A 78 4.59 9.68 -0.47
CA GLU A 78 4.91 10.92 0.21
C GLU A 78 6.35 11.28 -0.15
N GLY A 79 6.51 12.11 -1.18
CA GLY A 79 7.83 12.35 -1.75
C GLY A 79 8.42 11.06 -2.31
N ASP A 80 9.58 10.66 -1.82
CA ASP A 80 10.24 9.42 -2.21
C ASP A 80 9.91 8.25 -1.29
N GLU A 81 8.95 8.41 -0.40
CA GLU A 81 8.49 7.32 0.46
C GLU A 81 7.23 6.68 -0.09
N LEU A 82 7.28 5.36 -0.28
CA LEU A 82 6.10 4.55 -0.53
C LEU A 82 5.48 4.25 0.84
N SER A 83 4.59 5.13 1.28
CA SER A 83 4.11 5.09 2.67
C SER A 83 3.01 4.06 2.90
N GLN A 84 2.23 3.74 1.88
CA GLN A 84 1.14 2.76 2.00
C GLN A 84 1.03 1.97 0.70
N LEU A 85 0.87 0.66 0.81
CA LEU A 85 0.53 -0.21 -0.32
C LEU A 85 -0.28 -1.37 0.22
N TYR A 86 -1.56 -1.37 -0.07
CA TYR A 86 -2.47 -2.39 0.42
C TYR A 86 -3.39 -2.86 -0.70
N LEU A 87 -3.58 -4.16 -0.78
CA LEU A 87 -4.49 -4.79 -1.74
C LEU A 87 -5.64 -5.44 -0.99
N ALA A 88 -6.82 -5.43 -1.59
CA ALA A 88 -7.94 -6.22 -1.08
C ALA A 88 -7.47 -7.68 -0.97
N PRO A 89 -7.76 -8.38 0.15
CA PRO A 89 -7.22 -9.74 0.35
C PRO A 89 -7.49 -10.70 -0.80
N GLU A 90 -8.66 -10.60 -1.43
CA GLU A 90 -9.05 -11.46 -2.55
C GLU A 90 -8.33 -11.11 -3.86
N ARG A 91 -7.57 -10.01 -3.89
CA ARG A 91 -6.85 -9.57 -5.09
C ARG A 91 -5.34 -9.82 -5.04
N ARG A 92 -4.88 -10.45 -3.98
CA ARG A 92 -3.45 -10.79 -3.84
C ARG A 92 -3.06 -11.90 -4.79
N GLY A 93 -1.77 -11.93 -5.16
CA GLY A 93 -1.21 -12.99 -6.00
C GLY A 93 -1.59 -12.89 -7.47
N ARG A 94 -2.07 -11.75 -7.94
CA ARG A 94 -2.50 -11.55 -9.33
C ARG A 94 -1.70 -10.47 -10.05
N GLY A 95 -0.55 -10.08 -9.51
CA GLY A 95 0.34 -9.11 -10.15
C GLY A 95 -0.03 -7.64 -9.94
N LEU A 96 -1.09 -7.35 -9.18
CA LEU A 96 -1.49 -5.97 -8.94
C LEU A 96 -0.46 -5.19 -8.11
N GLY A 97 0.12 -5.83 -7.09
CA GLY A 97 1.20 -5.24 -6.31
C GLY A 97 2.40 -4.90 -7.17
N ASP A 98 2.74 -5.78 -8.12
CA ASP A 98 3.84 -5.54 -9.05
C ASP A 98 3.59 -4.29 -9.90
N ARG A 99 2.36 -4.10 -10.35
CA ARG A 99 1.98 -2.92 -11.13
C ARG A 99 2.09 -1.64 -10.30
N PHE A 100 1.67 -1.67 -9.05
CA PHE A 100 1.82 -0.52 -8.15
C PHE A 100 3.28 -0.18 -7.92
N VAL A 101 4.14 -1.17 -7.69
CA VAL A 101 5.58 -0.91 -7.48
C VAL A 101 6.22 -0.34 -8.73
N ALA A 102 5.86 -0.86 -9.92
CA ALA A 102 6.34 -0.30 -11.17
C ALA A 102 5.96 1.18 -11.30
N LEU A 103 4.71 1.51 -10.97
CA LEU A 103 4.25 2.90 -10.97
C LEU A 103 5.00 3.77 -9.96
N ALA A 104 5.23 3.24 -8.75
CA ALA A 104 5.98 3.95 -7.73
C ALA A 104 7.40 4.29 -8.22
N LYS A 105 8.05 3.35 -8.89
CA LYS A 105 9.40 3.57 -9.44
C LYS A 105 9.40 4.62 -10.55
N GLU A 106 8.36 4.66 -11.37
CA GLU A 106 8.21 5.72 -12.38
C GLU A 106 8.02 7.08 -11.73
N ARG A 107 7.30 7.15 -10.61
CA ARG A 107 7.05 8.39 -9.89
C ARG A 107 8.26 8.84 -9.06
N GLY A 108 9.07 7.90 -8.59
CA GLY A 108 10.26 8.19 -7.81
C GLY A 108 11.51 7.59 -8.45
N PRO A 109 11.91 8.05 -9.65
CA PRO A 109 12.98 7.40 -10.40
C PRO A 109 14.36 7.50 -9.76
N ALA A 110 14.57 8.42 -8.82
CA ALA A 110 15.83 8.56 -8.11
C ALA A 110 15.99 7.59 -6.94
N GLY A 111 14.90 6.93 -6.56
CA GLY A 111 14.90 5.98 -5.45
C GLY A 111 13.65 6.09 -4.60
N LEU A 112 13.37 5.03 -3.85
CA LEU A 112 12.21 4.95 -2.97
C LEU A 112 12.62 4.36 -1.64
N SER A 113 11.91 4.74 -0.58
CA SER A 113 12.03 4.09 0.73
C SER A 113 10.66 3.68 1.23
N LEU A 114 10.63 2.71 2.14
CA LEU A 114 9.39 2.30 2.80
C LEU A 114 9.69 1.63 4.13
N TRP A 115 8.66 1.52 4.96
CA TRP A 115 8.70 0.78 6.21
C TRP A 115 7.72 -0.38 6.16
N THR A 116 8.09 -1.52 6.73
CA THR A 116 7.20 -2.66 6.90
C THR A 116 7.49 -3.32 8.24
N PHE A 117 6.48 -3.94 8.84
CA PHE A 117 6.67 -4.62 10.13
C PHE A 117 7.50 -5.89 9.95
N GLN A 118 8.34 -6.19 10.95
CA GLN A 118 9.19 -7.38 10.89
C GLN A 118 8.38 -8.68 10.78
N VAL A 119 7.19 -8.71 11.36
CA VAL A 119 6.31 -9.89 11.31
C VAL A 119 5.70 -10.13 9.93
N ASN A 120 5.77 -9.15 9.04
CA ASN A 120 5.15 -9.27 7.72
C ASN A 120 6.11 -9.90 6.70
N ALA A 121 6.38 -11.19 6.88
CA ALA A 121 7.31 -11.91 6.01
C ALA A 121 6.93 -11.87 4.52
N PRO A 122 5.65 -11.99 4.12
CA PRO A 122 5.30 -11.85 2.71
C PRO A 122 5.69 -10.51 2.10
N ALA A 123 5.56 -9.41 2.86
CA ALA A 123 5.96 -8.09 2.38
C ALA A 123 7.47 -8.01 2.17
N HIS A 124 8.26 -8.60 3.07
CA HIS A 124 9.72 -8.65 2.92
C HIS A 124 10.10 -9.31 1.60
N ARG A 125 9.54 -10.50 1.33
CA ARG A 125 9.82 -11.22 0.09
C ARG A 125 9.36 -10.44 -1.14
N PHE A 126 8.22 -9.78 -1.04
CA PHE A 126 7.66 -8.98 -2.13
C PHE A 126 8.60 -7.82 -2.49
N TYR A 127 9.01 -7.03 -1.50
CA TYR A 127 9.87 -5.88 -1.77
C TYR A 127 11.27 -6.29 -2.19
N GLU A 128 11.81 -7.36 -1.60
CA GLU A 128 13.12 -7.87 -2.02
C GLU A 128 13.11 -8.33 -3.46
N ARG A 129 12.03 -8.96 -3.90
CA ARG A 129 11.86 -9.36 -5.30
C ARG A 129 11.85 -8.16 -6.25
N HIS A 130 11.43 -7.02 -5.76
CA HIS A 130 11.41 -5.77 -6.54
C HIS A 130 12.70 -4.95 -6.40
N GLY A 131 13.73 -5.51 -5.81
CA GLY A 131 15.03 -4.85 -5.73
C GLY A 131 15.22 -3.94 -4.53
N PHE A 132 14.30 -3.96 -3.57
CA PHE A 132 14.47 -3.22 -2.33
C PHE A 132 15.38 -3.99 -1.38
N THR A 133 16.18 -3.26 -0.61
CA THR A 133 17.11 -3.82 0.36
C THR A 133 16.80 -3.29 1.76
N ALA A 134 16.81 -4.17 2.76
CA ALA A 134 16.62 -3.78 4.15
C ALA A 134 17.87 -3.01 4.62
N VAL A 135 17.66 -1.81 5.17
CA VAL A 135 18.75 -0.94 5.59
C VAL A 135 18.69 -0.56 7.06
N GLU A 136 17.55 -0.75 7.72
CA GLU A 136 17.40 -0.39 9.12
C GLU A 136 16.34 -1.26 9.77
N TRP A 137 16.66 -1.80 10.97
CA TRP A 137 15.75 -2.61 11.77
C TRP A 137 15.52 -1.88 13.08
N THR A 138 14.27 -1.73 13.50
CA THR A 138 13.95 -1.06 14.75
C THR A 138 13.09 -1.94 15.65
N ASP A 139 13.04 -1.55 16.93
CA ASP A 139 12.19 -2.23 17.91
C ASP A 139 10.75 -1.69 17.93
N GLY A 140 10.41 -0.76 17.03
CA GLY A 140 9.08 -0.20 16.93
C GLY A 140 8.80 0.95 17.89
N ALA A 141 9.80 1.42 18.65
CA ALA A 141 9.57 2.47 19.65
C ALA A 141 9.08 3.80 19.05
N ARG A 142 9.33 4.00 17.74
CA ARG A 142 8.99 5.26 17.06
C ARG A 142 7.70 5.20 16.27
N ASN A 143 7.14 4.01 16.03
CA ASN A 143 5.88 3.93 15.30
C ASN A 143 4.71 3.84 16.28
N GLU A 144 3.51 4.17 15.81
CA GLU A 144 2.36 4.25 16.70
C GLU A 144 1.85 2.87 17.14
N GLU A 145 2.11 1.83 16.34
CA GLU A 145 1.74 0.46 16.68
C GLU A 145 2.67 -0.16 17.71
N ARG A 146 3.84 0.45 17.94
CA ARG A 146 4.89 -0.10 18.81
C ARG A 146 5.29 -1.50 18.39
N GLU A 147 5.30 -1.75 17.09
CA GLU A 147 5.61 -3.03 16.49
C GLU A 147 6.97 -2.94 15.79
N PRO A 148 7.90 -3.88 16.02
CA PRO A 148 9.20 -3.88 15.33
C PRO A 148 9.04 -3.79 13.81
N ASP A 149 9.82 -2.93 13.19
CA ASP A 149 9.72 -2.66 11.76
C ASP A 149 11.08 -2.67 11.07
N VAL A 150 11.06 -2.57 9.74
CA VAL A 150 12.23 -2.59 8.88
C VAL A 150 12.07 -1.52 7.82
N ARG A 151 13.14 -0.77 7.57
CA ARG A 151 13.18 0.18 6.47
C ARG A 151 13.83 -0.47 5.26
N TYR A 152 13.14 -0.41 4.13
CA TYR A 152 13.62 -0.89 2.84
C TYR A 152 13.90 0.29 1.92
N VAL A 153 14.92 0.16 1.09
CA VAL A 153 15.29 1.19 0.12
C VAL A 153 15.52 0.54 -1.24
N TRP A 154 14.99 1.19 -2.27
CA TRP A 154 15.29 0.86 -3.66
C TRP A 154 16.05 2.01 -4.29
N ARG A 155 17.13 1.68 -4.99
CA ARG A 155 17.88 2.64 -5.80
C ARG A 155 18.03 2.08 -7.21
N PRO A 156 17.84 2.92 -8.24
CA PRO A 156 17.98 2.46 -9.64
C PRO A 156 19.40 2.10 -10.00
#